data_6f0c60fb9e7ff8500abc2886fe8d42d7
#
_entry.id   6f0c60fb9e7ff8500abc2886fe8d42d7
#
_cell.length_a   1.000
_cell.length_b   1.000
_cell.length_c   1.000
_cell.angle_alpha   90.00
_cell.angle_beta   90.00
_cell.angle_gamma   90.00
#
_symmetry.space_group_name_H-M   'P 1'
#
loop_
_entity.id
_entity.type
_entity.pdbx_description
1 polymer ?
#
loop_
_entity_poly.entity_id
_entity_poly.type
_entity_poly.pdbx_seq_one_letter_code
_entity_poly.pdbx_strand_id
1 'polypeptide(L)'
;MILFAGDPHGSFDHLYPFIKEHKDVALVILGDLQLTTPEPLEKLAQYADLWFIHGNHDSKTVAAFESLWGTEWHTRSLHGRVQEIQGKRIAGLGGVFRGQIWMPPNKPLFFDPIHYCQYCSQEKIWRGGVPLRHRTSIFPSDIEVLEQQQADILICHEAPTPHPSGFAVINQLAE
;
A
#
# COMPACT_ATOMS: atom_id res chain seq x y z
N MET A 1 0.44 2.89 21.26
CA MET A 1 0.25 1.49 20.78
C MET A 1 0.06 1.52 19.27
N ILE A 2 0.64 0.55 18.52
CA ILE A 2 0.41 0.40 17.07
C ILE A 2 -0.44 -0.84 16.85
N LEU A 3 -1.54 -0.69 16.11
CA LEU A 3 -2.40 -1.77 15.66
C LEU A 3 -2.23 -1.94 14.14
N PHE A 4 -2.02 -3.17 13.69
CA PHE A 4 -1.98 -3.53 12.29
C PHE A 4 -3.26 -4.28 11.92
N ALA A 5 -3.94 -3.84 10.85
CA ALA A 5 -5.19 -4.44 10.37
C ALA A 5 -5.05 -4.79 8.89
N GLY A 6 -5.23 -6.06 8.54
CA GLY A 6 -5.19 -6.54 7.15
C GLY A 6 -6.58 -6.54 6.50
N ASP A 7 -6.61 -6.26 5.21
CA ASP A 7 -7.69 -6.56 4.26
C ASP A 7 -9.13 -6.27 4.75
N PRO A 8 -9.47 -5.05 5.16
CA PRO A 8 -10.80 -4.76 5.69
C PRO A 8 -11.92 -4.85 4.64
N HIS A 9 -11.60 -4.76 3.36
CA HIS A 9 -12.55 -4.86 2.24
C HIS A 9 -13.85 -4.04 2.45
N GLY A 10 -13.70 -2.79 2.86
CA GLY A 10 -14.81 -1.87 3.12
C GLY A 10 -15.54 -2.07 4.44
N SER A 11 -15.15 -3.06 5.27
CA SER A 11 -15.74 -3.34 6.58
C SER A 11 -14.76 -3.00 7.70
N PHE A 12 -15.03 -1.92 8.42
CA PHE A 12 -14.14 -1.38 9.46
C PHE A 12 -14.71 -1.53 10.89
N ASP A 13 -15.93 -2.03 11.04
CA ASP A 13 -16.64 -2.05 12.33
C ASP A 13 -15.92 -2.88 13.40
N HIS A 14 -15.24 -3.95 12.97
CA HIS A 14 -14.47 -4.82 13.85
C HIS A 14 -13.24 -4.14 14.48
N LEU A 15 -12.79 -3.00 13.94
CA LEU A 15 -11.63 -2.27 14.46
C LEU A 15 -11.99 -1.34 15.63
N TYR A 16 -13.25 -0.87 15.69
CA TYR A 16 -13.67 0.10 16.71
C TYR A 16 -13.50 -0.36 18.16
N PRO A 17 -13.77 -1.62 18.55
CA PRO A 17 -13.51 -2.06 19.90
C PRO A 17 -12.07 -1.82 20.33
N PHE A 18 -11.11 -2.13 19.46
CA PHE A 18 -9.68 -2.01 19.77
C PHE A 18 -9.21 -0.55 19.83
N ILE A 19 -9.63 0.30 18.87
CA ILE A 19 -9.17 1.70 18.83
C ILE A 19 -9.86 2.58 19.88
N LYS A 20 -11.05 2.19 20.38
CA LYS A 20 -11.77 2.93 21.43
C LYS A 20 -11.34 2.54 22.83
N GLU A 21 -10.86 1.31 23.02
CA GLU A 21 -10.43 0.80 24.32
C GLU A 21 -9.13 1.45 24.80
N HIS A 22 -8.30 1.91 23.86
CA HIS A 22 -6.97 2.43 24.15
C HIS A 22 -6.84 3.91 23.74
N LYS A 23 -6.01 4.64 24.49
CA LYS A 23 -5.62 6.01 24.13
C LYS A 23 -4.38 6.00 23.22
N ASP A 24 -4.25 7.03 22.40
CA ASP A 24 -3.07 7.27 21.56
C ASP A 24 -2.72 6.05 20.68
N VAL A 25 -3.72 5.51 20.02
CA VAL A 25 -3.56 4.39 19.08
C VAL A 25 -3.15 4.91 17.72
N ALA A 26 -2.10 4.32 17.15
CA ALA A 26 -1.86 4.37 15.72
C ALA A 26 -2.43 3.12 15.06
N LEU A 27 -3.29 3.28 14.05
CA LEU A 27 -3.88 2.21 13.27
C LEU A 27 -3.23 2.20 11.89
N VAL A 28 -2.62 1.09 11.51
CA VAL A 28 -1.96 0.90 10.22
C VAL A 28 -2.71 -0.19 9.45
N ILE A 29 -3.34 0.19 8.33
CA ILE A 29 -4.09 -0.74 7.47
C ILE A 29 -3.17 -1.30 6.38
N LEU A 30 -3.14 -2.63 6.25
CA LEU A 30 -2.18 -3.35 5.41
C LEU A 30 -2.67 -3.64 3.99
N GLY A 31 -3.50 -2.74 3.44
CA GLY A 31 -4.01 -2.83 2.07
C GLY A 31 -5.46 -3.28 1.97
N ASP A 32 -5.95 -3.30 0.74
CA ASP A 32 -7.30 -3.71 0.37
C ASP A 32 -8.39 -3.01 1.22
N LEU A 33 -8.25 -1.68 1.36
CA LEU A 33 -9.25 -0.86 2.03
C LEU A 33 -10.58 -0.91 1.30
N GLN A 34 -10.54 -0.98 -0.04
CA GLN A 34 -11.70 -1.13 -0.93
C GLN A 34 -12.82 -0.11 -0.63
N LEU A 35 -12.43 1.14 -0.47
CA LEU A 35 -13.34 2.24 -0.17
C LEU A 35 -14.22 2.61 -1.39
N THR A 36 -15.39 3.14 -1.12
CA THR A 36 -16.23 3.81 -2.12
C THR A 36 -16.34 5.31 -1.85
N THR A 37 -16.05 5.73 -0.62
CA THR A 37 -15.96 7.11 -0.14
C THR A 37 -14.89 7.20 0.94
N PRO A 38 -14.32 8.37 1.25
CA PRO A 38 -13.34 8.53 2.33
C PRO A 38 -13.94 8.45 3.74
N GLU A 39 -15.25 8.54 3.89
CA GLU A 39 -15.97 8.62 5.16
C GLU A 39 -15.56 7.55 6.21
N PRO A 40 -15.34 6.26 5.85
CA PRO A 40 -14.88 5.28 6.83
C PRO A 40 -13.54 5.64 7.48
N LEU A 41 -12.60 6.22 6.72
CA LEU A 41 -11.30 6.67 7.26
C LEU A 41 -11.48 7.88 8.17
N GLU A 42 -12.33 8.83 7.79
CA GLU A 42 -12.67 10.02 8.60
C GLU A 42 -13.26 9.62 9.94
N LYS A 43 -14.09 8.58 9.97
CA LYS A 43 -14.65 8.03 11.22
C LYS A 43 -13.59 7.35 12.09
N LEU A 44 -12.71 6.54 11.50
CA LEU A 44 -11.62 5.88 12.22
C LEU A 44 -10.61 6.89 12.79
N ALA A 45 -10.31 7.93 12.05
CA ALA A 45 -9.36 8.98 12.44
C ALA A 45 -9.82 9.82 13.65
N GLN A 46 -11.10 9.74 14.05
CA GLN A 46 -11.57 10.34 15.30
C GLN A 46 -11.05 9.60 16.54
N TYR A 47 -10.57 8.37 16.39
CA TYR A 47 -10.13 7.50 17.47
C TYR A 47 -8.68 7.05 17.38
N ALA A 48 -8.04 7.17 16.20
CA ALA A 48 -6.68 6.68 15.98
C ALA A 48 -5.91 7.57 15.01
N ASP A 49 -4.58 7.63 15.17
CA ASP A 49 -3.68 8.16 14.14
C ASP A 49 -3.57 7.14 13.01
N LEU A 50 -4.23 7.44 11.86
CA LEU A 50 -4.48 6.48 10.79
C LEU A 50 -3.41 6.55 9.71
N TRP A 51 -2.88 5.38 9.37
CA TRP A 51 -1.91 5.16 8.30
C TRP A 51 -2.30 3.94 7.48
N PHE A 52 -1.81 3.84 6.23
CA PHE A 52 -2.09 2.67 5.42
C PHE A 52 -1.01 2.42 4.34
N ILE A 53 -0.98 1.20 3.85
CA ILE A 53 -0.50 0.87 2.51
C ILE A 53 -1.71 0.46 1.66
N HIS A 54 -1.59 0.55 0.35
CA HIS A 54 -2.65 0.08 -0.54
C HIS A 54 -2.47 -1.38 -0.92
N GLY A 55 -3.58 -2.06 -1.22
CA GLY A 55 -3.63 -3.38 -1.83
C GLY A 55 -4.12 -3.32 -3.27
N ASN A 56 -4.40 -4.48 -3.87
CA ASN A 56 -4.82 -4.57 -5.26
C ASN A 56 -6.27 -4.11 -5.51
N HIS A 57 -7.11 -4.13 -4.49
CA HIS A 57 -8.50 -3.68 -4.62
C HIS A 57 -8.64 -2.15 -4.59
N ASP A 58 -7.64 -1.42 -4.11
CA ASP A 58 -7.68 0.03 -3.94
C ASP A 58 -7.53 0.80 -5.27
N SER A 59 -7.20 0.12 -6.37
CA SER A 59 -7.26 0.66 -7.74
C SER A 59 -8.17 -0.15 -8.68
N LYS A 60 -9.08 -0.96 -8.12
CA LYS A 60 -10.02 -1.76 -8.91
C LYS A 60 -11.12 -0.91 -9.56
N THR A 61 -11.51 0.16 -8.89
CA THR A 61 -12.48 1.15 -9.38
C THR A 61 -11.94 2.56 -9.23
N VAL A 62 -12.47 3.50 -10.01
CA VAL A 62 -12.12 4.92 -9.87
C VAL A 62 -12.52 5.44 -8.50
N ALA A 63 -13.68 5.02 -7.97
CA ALA A 63 -14.14 5.43 -6.64
C ALA A 63 -13.16 5.00 -5.54
N ALA A 64 -12.68 3.74 -5.57
CA ALA A 64 -11.71 3.26 -4.59
C ALA A 64 -10.40 4.06 -4.65
N PHE A 65 -9.90 4.31 -5.86
CA PHE A 65 -8.71 5.14 -6.05
C PHE A 65 -8.91 6.56 -5.54
N GLU A 66 -9.99 7.24 -5.94
CA GLU A 66 -10.27 8.62 -5.55
C GLU A 66 -10.46 8.79 -4.05
N SER A 67 -11.02 7.79 -3.38
CA SER A 67 -11.21 7.82 -1.92
C SER A 67 -9.88 7.91 -1.15
N LEU A 68 -8.78 7.47 -1.76
CA LEU A 68 -7.44 7.54 -1.17
C LEU A 68 -6.61 8.67 -1.79
N TRP A 69 -6.43 8.67 -3.11
CA TRP A 69 -5.51 9.57 -3.81
C TRP A 69 -6.15 10.88 -4.29
N GLY A 70 -7.48 10.94 -4.36
CA GLY A 70 -8.24 12.15 -4.64
C GLY A 70 -8.53 13.01 -3.41
N THR A 71 -8.10 12.59 -2.22
CA THR A 71 -8.31 13.23 -0.93
C THR A 71 -6.98 13.47 -0.22
N GLU A 72 -7.00 14.14 0.93
CA GLU A 72 -5.81 14.33 1.79
C GLU A 72 -5.24 13.01 2.35
N TRP A 73 -6.00 11.90 2.31
CA TRP A 73 -5.55 10.60 2.76
C TRP A 73 -4.31 10.08 2.04
N HIS A 74 -4.04 10.53 0.80
CA HIS A 74 -2.80 10.17 0.11
C HIS A 74 -1.54 10.49 0.93
N THR A 75 -1.58 11.51 1.79
CA THR A 75 -0.46 11.89 2.66
C THR A 75 -0.21 10.86 3.77
N ARG A 76 -1.18 10.00 4.07
CA ARG A 76 -1.12 8.94 5.07
C ARG A 76 -0.71 7.58 4.49
N SER A 77 -0.48 7.50 3.18
CA SER A 77 0.07 6.29 2.56
C SER A 77 1.53 6.10 2.95
N LEU A 78 1.89 4.89 3.35
CA LEU A 78 3.27 4.49 3.69
C LEU A 78 4.02 3.86 2.50
N HIS A 79 3.35 3.63 1.38
CA HIS A 79 3.99 3.01 0.22
C HIS A 79 5.21 3.81 -0.28
N GLY A 80 6.35 3.13 -0.42
CA GLY A 80 7.60 3.69 -0.91
C GLY A 80 8.32 4.62 0.08
N ARG A 81 7.92 4.66 1.34
CA ARG A 81 8.55 5.54 2.34
C ARG A 81 8.61 4.93 3.74
N VAL A 82 9.46 5.51 4.56
CA VAL A 82 9.54 5.25 6.00
C VAL A 82 8.90 6.41 6.76
N GLN A 83 8.07 6.11 7.74
CA GLN A 83 7.45 7.06 8.64
C GLN A 83 7.67 6.64 10.10
N GLU A 84 8.01 7.60 10.94
CA GLU A 84 8.04 7.37 12.38
C GLU A 84 6.60 7.42 12.94
N ILE A 85 6.18 6.31 13.54
CA ILE A 85 4.85 6.14 14.15
C ILE A 85 5.05 5.54 15.53
N GLN A 86 4.63 6.25 16.58
CA GLN A 86 4.77 5.79 17.97
C GLN A 86 6.22 5.37 18.33
N GLY A 87 7.21 6.12 17.85
CA GLY A 87 8.64 5.87 18.10
C GLY A 87 9.21 4.66 17.35
N LYS A 88 8.51 4.14 16.32
CA LYS A 88 8.99 3.10 15.40
C LYS A 88 9.02 3.63 13.99
N ARG A 89 10.12 3.36 13.28
CA ARG A 89 10.24 3.66 11.84
C ARG A 89 9.59 2.51 11.06
N ILE A 90 8.49 2.81 10.39
CA ILE A 90 7.74 1.83 9.62
C ILE A 90 7.91 2.10 8.13
N ALA A 91 8.47 1.13 7.42
CA ALA A 91 8.57 1.12 5.96
C ALA A 91 7.34 0.43 5.36
N GLY A 92 6.76 0.99 4.29
CA GLY A 92 5.59 0.43 3.65
C GLY A 92 5.81 0.05 2.19
N LEU A 93 5.49 -1.19 1.83
CA LEU A 93 5.41 -1.67 0.46
C LEU A 93 3.96 -2.08 0.12
N GLY A 94 3.18 -1.13 -0.38
CA GLY A 94 1.81 -1.40 -0.85
C GLY A 94 1.78 -1.98 -2.26
N GLY A 95 0.63 -2.56 -2.61
CA GLY A 95 0.39 -3.10 -3.94
C GLY A 95 0.75 -4.58 -4.08
N VAL A 96 0.67 -5.06 -5.33
CA VAL A 96 0.92 -6.46 -5.65
C VAL A 96 1.82 -6.59 -6.88
N PHE A 97 2.57 -7.70 -6.94
CA PHE A 97 3.31 -8.06 -8.14
C PHE A 97 2.34 -8.46 -9.26
N ARG A 98 2.60 -8.00 -10.48
CA ARG A 98 1.80 -8.34 -11.67
C ARG A 98 2.73 -8.68 -12.84
N GLY A 99 2.51 -9.83 -13.47
CA GLY A 99 3.33 -10.32 -14.57
C GLY A 99 3.45 -9.36 -15.77
N GLN A 100 2.52 -8.40 -15.92
CA GLN A 100 2.60 -7.32 -16.92
C GLN A 100 3.59 -6.21 -16.56
N ILE A 101 4.05 -6.16 -15.31
CA ILE A 101 5.06 -5.22 -14.78
C ILE A 101 6.28 -6.01 -14.35
N TRP A 102 6.09 -6.80 -13.29
CA TRP A 102 7.11 -7.63 -12.67
C TRP A 102 6.46 -8.76 -11.85
N MET A 103 6.97 -9.97 -12.02
CA MET A 103 6.60 -11.14 -11.22
C MET A 103 7.87 -11.86 -10.78
N PRO A 104 8.38 -11.57 -9.57
CA PRO A 104 9.56 -12.26 -9.04
C PRO A 104 9.36 -13.79 -9.00
N PRO A 105 10.39 -14.63 -9.27
CA PRO A 105 11.79 -14.25 -9.47
C PRO A 105 12.16 -13.87 -10.90
N ASN A 106 11.19 -13.72 -11.81
CA ASN A 106 11.47 -13.34 -13.19
C ASN A 106 12.01 -11.90 -13.27
N LYS A 107 12.72 -11.61 -14.36
CA LYS A 107 13.15 -10.24 -14.63
C LYS A 107 11.96 -9.31 -14.85
N PRO A 108 12.00 -8.08 -14.32
CA PRO A 108 10.94 -7.10 -14.56
C PRO A 108 10.86 -6.73 -16.05
N LEU A 109 9.63 -6.51 -16.52
CA LEU A 109 9.39 -5.97 -17.85
C LEU A 109 9.55 -4.44 -17.86
N PHE A 110 9.19 -3.79 -16.74
CA PHE A 110 9.30 -2.35 -16.58
C PHE A 110 9.87 -2.03 -15.22
N PHE A 111 10.81 -1.08 -15.18
CA PHE A 111 11.50 -0.71 -13.95
C PHE A 111 10.64 0.22 -13.05
N ASP A 112 9.95 1.17 -13.68
CA ASP A 112 9.14 2.18 -13.01
C ASP A 112 7.89 2.53 -13.83
N PRO A 113 6.94 3.31 -13.28
CA PRO A 113 5.74 3.77 -13.98
C PRO A 113 6.02 4.60 -15.23
N ILE A 114 7.10 5.38 -15.26
CA ILE A 114 7.48 6.22 -16.41
C ILE A 114 7.93 5.32 -17.57
N HIS A 115 8.80 4.35 -17.28
CA HIS A 115 9.24 3.35 -18.24
C HIS A 115 8.05 2.59 -18.83
N TYR A 116 7.08 2.18 -18.00
CA TYR A 116 5.85 1.56 -18.52
C TYR A 116 5.08 2.49 -19.48
N CYS A 117 4.89 3.75 -19.12
CA CYS A 117 4.13 4.71 -19.92
C CYS A 117 4.77 5.04 -21.27
N GLN A 118 6.10 4.92 -21.38
CA GLN A 118 6.83 5.13 -22.64
C GLN A 118 6.51 4.05 -23.68
N TYR A 119 6.16 2.84 -23.25
CA TYR A 119 5.95 1.68 -24.12
C TYR A 119 4.49 1.25 -24.23
N CYS A 120 3.60 1.74 -23.39
CA CYS A 120 2.17 1.42 -23.51
C CYS A 120 1.47 2.37 -24.50
N SER A 121 0.40 1.88 -25.14
CA SER A 121 -0.41 2.72 -26.04
C SER A 121 -1.08 3.85 -25.25
N GLN A 122 -1.23 5.03 -25.90
CA GLN A 122 -1.85 6.21 -25.28
C GLN A 122 -3.26 5.93 -24.72
N GLU A 123 -4.01 5.02 -25.37
CA GLU A 123 -5.34 4.60 -24.91
C GLU A 123 -5.34 3.93 -23.53
N LYS A 124 -4.21 3.38 -23.11
CA LYS A 124 -4.04 2.76 -21.78
C LYS A 124 -3.57 3.75 -20.71
N ILE A 125 -3.11 4.94 -21.10
CA ILE A 125 -2.70 5.98 -20.17
C ILE A 125 -3.94 6.48 -19.41
N TRP A 126 -3.90 6.43 -18.09
CA TRP A 126 -4.96 6.94 -17.24
C TRP A 126 -4.46 8.12 -16.42
N ARG A 127 -5.07 9.30 -16.65
CA ARG A 127 -4.70 10.56 -15.97
C ARG A 127 -3.20 10.85 -16.00
N GLY A 128 -2.61 10.73 -17.18
CA GLY A 128 -1.18 11.02 -17.41
C GLY A 128 -0.19 10.02 -16.79
N GLY A 129 -0.66 8.85 -16.37
CA GLY A 129 0.21 7.81 -15.80
C GLY A 129 -0.26 6.41 -16.17
N VAL A 130 0.24 5.41 -15.48
CA VAL A 130 -0.13 4.01 -15.72
C VAL A 130 -1.63 3.78 -15.64
N PRO A 131 -2.16 2.74 -16.32
CA PRO A 131 -3.57 2.35 -16.21
C PRO A 131 -4.00 2.23 -14.75
N LEU A 132 -5.28 2.52 -14.46
CA LEU A 132 -5.81 2.49 -13.09
C LEU A 132 -5.41 1.23 -12.33
N ARG A 133 -5.55 0.06 -12.96
CA ARG A 133 -5.14 -1.24 -12.38
C ARG A 133 -3.68 -1.26 -11.92
N HIS A 134 -2.78 -0.58 -12.63
CA HIS A 134 -1.34 -0.59 -12.35
C HIS A 134 -0.91 0.49 -11.36
N ARG A 135 -1.84 1.32 -10.86
CA ARG A 135 -1.58 2.25 -9.75
C ARG A 135 -1.29 1.56 -8.42
N THR A 136 -1.61 0.26 -8.34
CA THR A 136 -1.30 -0.62 -7.21
C THR A 136 -0.45 -1.81 -7.62
N SER A 137 0.38 -1.66 -8.66
CA SER A 137 1.42 -2.65 -8.99
C SER A 137 2.72 -2.25 -8.32
N ILE A 138 3.46 -3.24 -7.83
CA ILE A 138 4.84 -3.06 -7.35
C ILE A 138 5.76 -3.01 -8.55
N PHE A 139 6.58 -1.96 -8.61
CA PHE A 139 7.68 -1.80 -9.57
C PHE A 139 9.02 -2.04 -8.87
N PRO A 140 10.08 -2.44 -9.61
CA PRO A 140 11.43 -2.51 -9.04
C PRO A 140 11.89 -1.22 -8.37
N SER A 141 11.52 -0.06 -8.92
CA SER A 141 11.82 1.25 -8.33
C SER A 141 11.27 1.44 -6.91
N ASP A 142 10.13 0.80 -6.58
CA ASP A 142 9.55 0.89 -5.23
C ASP A 142 10.42 0.15 -4.21
N ILE A 143 11.00 -0.99 -4.61
CA ILE A 143 11.94 -1.75 -3.81
C ILE A 143 13.23 -0.95 -3.62
N GLU A 144 13.82 -0.44 -4.73
CA GLU A 144 15.08 0.34 -4.68
C GLU A 144 14.99 1.56 -3.78
N VAL A 145 13.84 2.26 -3.78
CA VAL A 145 13.61 3.41 -2.89
C VAL A 145 13.59 2.98 -1.41
N LEU A 146 13.02 1.83 -1.09
CA LEU A 146 12.96 1.34 0.28
C LEU A 146 14.29 0.76 0.76
N GLU A 147 15.07 0.11 -0.11
CA GLU A 147 16.41 -0.43 0.20
C GLU A 147 17.40 0.66 0.66
N GLN A 148 17.16 1.92 0.25
CA GLN A 148 18.00 3.06 0.66
C GLN A 148 17.57 3.66 2.01
N GLN A 149 16.53 3.14 2.65
CA GLN A 149 15.97 3.66 3.88
C GLN A 149 16.14 2.64 5.02
N GLN A 150 16.27 3.15 6.24
CA GLN A 150 16.33 2.31 7.43
C GLN A 150 14.99 2.31 8.16
N ALA A 151 14.48 1.14 8.50
CA ALA A 151 13.24 0.96 9.23
C ALA A 151 13.39 -0.07 10.36
N ASP A 152 12.49 0.00 11.35
CA ASP A 152 12.40 -0.97 12.42
C ASP A 152 11.37 -2.07 12.08
N ILE A 153 10.41 -1.74 11.21
CA ILE A 153 9.32 -2.61 10.78
C ILE A 153 9.09 -2.40 9.27
N LEU A 154 9.07 -3.48 8.50
CA LEU A 154 8.59 -3.49 7.13
C LEU A 154 7.16 -4.03 7.12
N ILE A 155 6.23 -3.28 6.55
CA ILE A 155 4.88 -3.75 6.25
C ILE A 155 4.69 -3.88 4.74
N CYS A 156 4.02 -4.94 4.31
CA CYS A 156 3.74 -5.20 2.90
C CYS A 156 2.36 -5.86 2.73
N HIS A 157 1.77 -5.66 1.55
CA HIS A 157 0.52 -6.31 1.20
C HIS A 157 0.75 -7.70 0.60
N GLU A 158 1.86 -7.89 -0.12
CA GLU A 158 2.31 -9.22 -0.55
C GLU A 158 3.06 -9.94 0.57
N ALA A 159 2.97 -11.27 0.61
CA ALA A 159 3.58 -12.08 1.64
C ALA A 159 5.08 -12.32 1.37
N PRO A 160 5.94 -12.38 2.43
CA PRO A 160 7.28 -12.92 2.33
C PRO A 160 7.27 -14.45 2.26
N THR A 161 8.40 -15.07 1.87
CA THR A 161 8.60 -16.50 2.08
C THR A 161 8.80 -16.78 3.60
N PRO A 162 8.41 -17.93 4.15
CA PRO A 162 8.01 -19.16 3.46
C PRO A 162 6.50 -19.29 3.14
N HIS A 163 5.74 -18.21 3.10
CA HIS A 163 4.34 -18.31 2.65
C HIS A 163 4.28 -18.94 1.25
N PRO A 164 3.33 -19.88 0.95
CA PRO A 164 3.26 -20.56 -0.35
C PRO A 164 3.17 -19.62 -1.56
N SER A 165 2.53 -18.46 -1.39
CA SER A 165 2.44 -17.39 -2.40
C SER A 165 3.39 -16.23 -2.10
N GLY A 166 4.42 -16.46 -1.29
CA GLY A 166 5.32 -15.39 -0.85
C GLY A 166 6.49 -15.15 -1.82
N PHE A 167 7.08 -13.97 -1.71
CA PHE A 167 8.14 -13.50 -2.60
C PHE A 167 9.45 -13.29 -1.84
N ALA A 168 10.54 -13.93 -2.32
CA ALA A 168 11.86 -13.81 -1.71
C ALA A 168 12.41 -12.37 -1.72
N VAL A 169 12.01 -11.55 -2.69
CA VAL A 169 12.41 -10.15 -2.76
C VAL A 169 11.93 -9.33 -1.54
N ILE A 170 10.81 -9.74 -0.92
CA ILE A 170 10.33 -9.09 0.30
C ILE A 170 11.23 -9.45 1.49
N ASN A 171 11.74 -10.70 1.55
CA ASN A 171 12.70 -11.09 2.59
C ASN A 171 13.99 -10.28 2.46
N GLN A 172 14.51 -10.13 1.23
CA GLN A 172 15.72 -9.36 0.95
C GLN A 172 15.56 -7.90 1.37
N LEU A 173 14.39 -7.32 1.13
CA LEU A 173 14.09 -5.94 1.55
C LEU A 173 14.02 -5.80 3.09
N ALA A 174 13.72 -6.86 3.81
CA ALA A 174 13.59 -6.86 5.27
C ALA A 174 14.92 -7.09 6.02
N GLU A 175 16.01 -7.46 5.31
CA GLU A 175 17.36 -7.67 5.84
C GLU A 175 18.14 -6.35 5.96
#